data_76498d17bb9538b0cae76409ca15f2cb
#
_entry.id   76498d17bb9538b0cae76409ca15f2cb
#
_cell.length_a   1.000
_cell.length_b   1.000
_cell.length_c   1.000
_cell.angle_alpha   90.00
_cell.angle_beta   90.00
_cell.angle_gamma   90.00
#
_symmetry.space_group_name_H-M   'P 1'
#
loop_
_entity.id
_entity.type
_entity.pdbx_description
1 polymer ?
#
loop_
_entity_poly.entity_id
_entity_poly.type
_entity_poly.pdbx_seq_one_letter_code
_entity_poly.pdbx_strand_id
1 'polypeptide(L)'
;FTFSGHMVGAFISLVKCPDGDGLVFSGDVSGHNQETTQGVKTLSESFLEMAKFRECRRIILITEATNGNRDQEEGREKMDARLKAVLCETERKGGNALLPVFMVNRGPNIVAKLVRLGFKVFVAGGVRKTLAIEVGQKLLDKWLADGTVMLIKNGDDYEQQIRNAAHGQYGFRPIVTSSATLDQGAGVDFAIEMLPVQENVLISTGHRFDGSAMKEFFEIKNKPLGPGHTIVLNRMDRNFRSVKHAVNVRCSGHHFDYTAHSYRKELVTLATGLNPDVVFVKHCTEDGFKGLESALRSELGEKCPPISWARHLNLFEL
;
A
#
# COMPACT_ATOMS: atom_id res chain seq x y z
N PHE A 1 10.54 -18.45 12.21
CA PHE A 1 10.01 -17.38 11.37
C PHE A 1 9.18 -17.97 10.25
N THR A 2 8.07 -17.35 9.90
CA THR A 2 7.29 -17.67 8.69
C THR A 2 6.90 -16.40 7.97
N PHE A 3 6.58 -16.49 6.68
CA PHE A 3 6.26 -15.33 5.85
C PHE A 3 4.99 -14.63 6.35
N SER A 4 5.00 -13.29 6.42
CA SER A 4 3.81 -12.51 6.83
C SER A 4 2.91 -12.09 5.65
N GLY A 5 3.38 -12.25 4.42
CA GLY A 5 2.67 -11.86 3.20
C GLY A 5 2.57 -10.34 2.97
N HIS A 6 2.97 -9.52 3.94
CA HIS A 6 2.86 -8.06 3.85
C HIS A 6 3.75 -7.48 2.76
N MET A 7 5.03 -7.81 2.77
CA MET A 7 6.00 -7.40 1.75
C MET A 7 7.14 -8.42 1.65
N VAL A 8 7.98 -8.32 0.61
CA VAL A 8 9.18 -9.15 0.48
C VAL A 8 10.09 -8.96 1.69
N GLY A 9 10.46 -10.07 2.35
CA GLY A 9 11.27 -10.08 3.56
C GLY A 9 10.52 -9.82 4.87
N ALA A 10 9.20 -9.59 4.86
CA ALA A 10 8.40 -9.50 6.07
C ALA A 10 8.03 -10.90 6.58
N PHE A 11 8.10 -11.10 7.88
CA PHE A 11 7.83 -12.40 8.51
C PHE A 11 7.13 -12.27 9.86
N ILE A 12 6.43 -13.33 10.23
CA ILE A 12 5.89 -13.58 11.56
C ILE A 12 7.00 -14.21 12.39
N SER A 13 7.28 -13.66 13.57
CA SER A 13 8.27 -14.18 14.50
C SER A 13 7.60 -15.05 15.56
N LEU A 14 8.23 -16.16 15.87
CA LEU A 14 7.79 -17.14 16.86
C LEU A 14 8.93 -17.31 17.87
N VAL A 15 8.66 -17.02 19.15
CA VAL A 15 9.66 -17.11 20.22
C VAL A 15 9.13 -18.01 21.32
N LYS A 16 9.88 -19.07 21.65
CA LYS A 16 9.64 -19.89 22.86
C LYS A 16 10.40 -19.26 24.01
N CYS A 17 9.68 -18.93 25.07
CA CYS A 17 10.26 -18.39 26.29
C CYS A 17 10.76 -19.52 27.23
N PRO A 18 11.73 -19.23 28.09
CA PRO A 18 12.28 -20.23 29.03
C PRO A 18 11.24 -20.81 30.00
N ASP A 19 10.19 -20.05 30.31
CA ASP A 19 9.06 -20.46 31.18
C ASP A 19 8.03 -21.38 30.48
N GLY A 20 8.23 -21.63 29.18
CA GLY A 20 7.37 -22.48 28.37
C GLY A 20 6.30 -21.72 27.59
N ASP A 21 6.22 -20.37 27.69
CA ASP A 21 5.29 -19.58 26.90
C ASP A 21 5.78 -19.40 25.45
N GLY A 22 4.86 -19.24 24.52
CA GLY A 22 5.10 -18.95 23.12
C GLY A 22 4.63 -17.54 22.75
N LEU A 23 5.54 -16.70 22.25
CA LEU A 23 5.20 -15.37 21.71
C LEU A 23 5.13 -15.42 20.20
N VAL A 24 4.02 -14.95 19.63
CA VAL A 24 3.80 -14.82 18.19
C VAL A 24 3.67 -13.34 17.84
N PHE A 25 4.64 -12.81 17.11
CA PHE A 25 4.60 -11.44 16.59
C PHE A 25 4.24 -11.51 15.11
N SER A 26 3.02 -11.10 14.74
CA SER A 26 2.63 -11.12 13.33
C SER A 26 3.39 -10.07 12.50
N GLY A 27 3.87 -9.01 13.12
CA GLY A 27 4.21 -7.80 12.39
C GLY A 27 2.98 -7.31 11.61
N ASP A 28 3.23 -6.58 10.52
CA ASP A 28 2.20 -6.30 9.54
C ASP A 28 1.97 -7.57 8.69
N VAL A 29 0.73 -7.94 8.46
CA VAL A 29 0.36 -9.22 7.86
C VAL A 29 -0.64 -9.05 6.72
N SER A 30 -0.50 -9.86 5.67
CA SER A 30 -1.47 -9.93 4.56
C SER A 30 -1.99 -11.35 4.38
N GLY A 31 -3.29 -11.53 4.52
CA GLY A 31 -3.97 -12.80 4.23
C GLY A 31 -4.17 -13.04 2.73
N HIS A 32 -4.08 -11.99 1.91
CA HIS A 32 -4.33 -12.05 0.47
C HIS A 32 -3.06 -11.88 -0.37
N ASN A 33 -3.07 -12.45 -1.57
CA ASN A 33 -1.97 -12.31 -2.51
C ASN A 33 -1.84 -10.88 -3.04
N GLN A 34 -0.61 -10.48 -3.25
CA GLN A 34 -0.20 -9.30 -4.00
C GLN A 34 0.58 -9.72 -5.24
N GLU A 35 0.97 -8.80 -6.11
CA GLU A 35 1.72 -9.15 -7.34
C GLU A 35 3.14 -9.64 -7.04
N THR A 36 3.76 -9.12 -5.98
CA THR A 36 5.15 -9.42 -5.61
C THR A 36 5.26 -10.36 -4.42
N THR A 37 4.17 -10.59 -3.67
CA THR A 37 4.16 -11.46 -2.49
C THR A 37 2.92 -12.33 -2.43
N GLN A 38 3.08 -13.55 -1.94
CA GLN A 38 1.95 -14.40 -1.59
C GLN A 38 1.45 -14.00 -0.20
N GLY A 39 0.13 -13.88 -0.05
CA GLY A 39 -0.49 -13.71 1.24
C GLY A 39 -0.35 -14.98 2.10
N VAL A 40 -0.49 -14.83 3.40
CA VAL A 40 -0.58 -15.95 4.35
C VAL A 40 -1.96 -16.60 4.18
N LYS A 41 -2.16 -17.33 3.07
CA LYS A 41 -3.48 -17.84 2.63
C LYS A 41 -4.09 -18.86 3.55
N THR A 42 -3.25 -19.66 4.12
CA THR A 42 -3.60 -20.59 5.16
C THR A 42 -2.42 -20.60 6.09
N LEU A 43 -2.57 -19.94 7.16
CA LEU A 43 -1.76 -20.19 8.31
C LEU A 43 -1.65 -21.70 8.58
N SER A 44 -2.50 -22.55 7.98
CA SER A 44 -2.43 -24.00 8.13
C SER A 44 -1.12 -24.62 7.64
N GLU A 45 -0.53 -24.23 6.52
CA GLU A 45 0.78 -24.79 6.12
C GLU A 45 1.94 -24.15 6.88
N SER A 46 1.89 -22.83 7.08
CA SER A 46 2.81 -22.15 7.99
C SER A 46 2.56 -22.53 9.46
N PHE A 47 1.33 -22.86 9.83
CA PHE A 47 0.95 -23.37 11.13
C PHE A 47 1.37 -24.82 11.39
N LEU A 48 1.63 -25.65 10.39
CA LEU A 48 2.24 -26.97 10.63
C LEU A 48 3.67 -26.83 11.16
N GLU A 49 4.41 -25.84 10.72
CA GLU A 49 5.67 -25.47 11.39
C GLU A 49 5.41 -24.81 12.75
N MET A 50 4.33 -24.06 12.90
CA MET A 50 3.85 -23.51 14.17
C MET A 50 3.20 -24.56 15.07
N ALA A 51 2.87 -25.77 14.59
CA ALA A 51 2.41 -26.87 15.43
C ALA A 51 3.42 -27.25 16.52
N LYS A 52 4.70 -26.97 16.32
CA LYS A 52 5.72 -27.00 17.39
C LYS A 52 5.44 -26.00 18.52
N PHE A 53 4.60 -25.00 18.31
CA PHE A 53 4.12 -24.09 19.33
C PHE A 53 2.95 -24.64 20.16
N ARG A 54 2.26 -25.68 19.70
CA ARG A 54 1.22 -26.36 20.48
C ARG A 54 1.77 -27.03 21.77
N GLU A 55 3.08 -27.16 21.86
CA GLU A 55 3.76 -27.60 23.07
C GLU A 55 4.05 -26.46 24.06
N CYS A 56 3.74 -25.19 23.69
CA CYS A 56 3.88 -24.09 24.62
C CYS A 56 2.77 -24.12 25.68
N ARG A 57 3.13 -23.72 26.89
CA ARG A 57 2.20 -23.62 28.03
C ARG A 57 1.07 -22.65 27.75
N ARG A 58 1.40 -21.50 27.16
CA ARG A 58 0.49 -20.46 26.67
C ARG A 58 0.99 -19.91 25.35
N ILE A 59 0.07 -19.45 24.51
CA ILE A 59 0.36 -18.72 23.27
C ILE A 59 -0.10 -17.30 23.42
N ILE A 60 0.81 -16.36 23.27
CA ILE A 60 0.56 -14.91 23.32
C ILE A 60 0.72 -14.37 21.90
N LEU A 61 -0.39 -13.88 21.32
CA LEU A 61 -0.39 -13.27 19.99
C LEU A 61 -0.26 -11.76 20.11
N ILE A 62 0.73 -11.18 19.40
CA ILE A 62 0.88 -9.74 19.21
C ILE A 62 0.66 -9.47 17.73
N THR A 63 -0.44 -8.81 17.38
CA THR A 63 -0.86 -8.60 15.99
C THR A 63 -1.21 -7.17 15.68
N GLU A 64 -1.29 -6.84 14.38
CA GLU A 64 -1.81 -5.57 13.88
C GLU A 64 -3.34 -5.58 13.79
N ALA A 65 -3.95 -4.40 13.64
CA ALA A 65 -5.34 -4.24 13.22
C ALA A 65 -5.55 -2.97 12.37
N THR A 66 -4.67 -2.73 11.41
CA THR A 66 -4.76 -1.59 10.49
C THR A 66 -6.13 -1.51 9.81
N ASN A 67 -6.66 -2.65 9.38
CA ASN A 67 -7.99 -2.79 8.79
C ASN A 67 -8.95 -3.60 9.71
N GLY A 68 -8.73 -3.60 11.01
CA GLY A 68 -9.56 -4.36 11.96
C GLY A 68 -11.02 -3.96 12.01
N ASN A 69 -11.36 -2.75 11.57
CA ASN A 69 -12.73 -2.23 11.50
C ASN A 69 -13.44 -2.47 10.17
N ARG A 70 -12.79 -3.08 9.18
CA ARG A 70 -13.38 -3.24 7.84
C ARG A 70 -13.07 -4.58 7.18
N ASP A 71 -13.99 -5.03 6.37
CA ASP A 71 -13.82 -6.16 5.46
C ASP A 71 -13.46 -5.66 4.06
N GLN A 72 -13.04 -6.57 3.21
CA GLN A 72 -12.81 -6.25 1.80
C GLN A 72 -14.16 -5.98 1.10
N GLU A 73 -14.38 -4.75 0.66
CA GLU A 73 -15.63 -4.34 0.00
C GLU A 73 -15.71 -4.85 -1.45
N GLU A 74 -14.58 -4.84 -2.16
CA GLU A 74 -14.47 -5.20 -3.57
C GLU A 74 -13.38 -6.25 -3.78
N GLY A 75 -13.68 -7.34 -4.50
CA GLY A 75 -12.70 -8.34 -4.88
C GLY A 75 -11.60 -7.75 -5.78
N ARG A 76 -10.35 -8.22 -5.63
CA ARG A 76 -9.19 -7.69 -6.36
C ARG A 76 -9.33 -7.76 -7.88
N GLU A 77 -9.92 -8.82 -8.40
CA GLU A 77 -10.17 -8.96 -9.85
C GLU A 77 -11.11 -7.87 -10.39
N LYS A 78 -12.17 -7.57 -9.64
CA LYS A 78 -13.11 -6.49 -9.96
C LYS A 78 -12.44 -5.13 -9.92
N MET A 79 -11.62 -4.90 -8.89
CA MET A 79 -10.82 -3.70 -8.74
C MET A 79 -9.81 -3.54 -9.88
N ASP A 80 -9.14 -4.62 -10.30
CA ASP A 80 -8.21 -4.65 -11.44
C ASP A 80 -8.93 -4.33 -12.76
N ALA A 81 -10.10 -4.90 -12.99
CA ALA A 81 -10.92 -4.59 -14.17
C ALA A 81 -11.32 -3.10 -14.20
N ARG A 82 -11.73 -2.54 -13.06
CA ARG A 82 -12.08 -1.13 -12.92
C ARG A 82 -10.84 -0.22 -13.13
N LEU A 83 -9.69 -0.58 -12.57
CA LEU A 83 -8.43 0.15 -12.82
C LEU A 83 -8.09 0.15 -14.31
N LYS A 84 -8.16 -1.02 -14.96
CA LYS A 84 -7.91 -1.13 -16.40
C LYS A 84 -8.86 -0.25 -17.21
N ALA A 85 -10.14 -0.24 -16.88
CA ALA A 85 -11.13 0.58 -17.56
C ALA A 85 -10.83 2.10 -17.43
N VAL A 86 -10.45 2.57 -16.23
CA VAL A 86 -10.03 3.96 -16.00
C VAL A 86 -8.81 4.31 -16.84
N LEU A 87 -7.81 3.44 -16.90
CA LEU A 87 -6.59 3.68 -17.68
C LEU A 87 -6.85 3.71 -19.18
N CYS A 88 -7.64 2.76 -19.71
CA CYS A 88 -8.02 2.75 -21.14
C CYS A 88 -8.86 3.98 -21.52
N GLU A 89 -9.75 4.44 -20.65
CA GLU A 89 -10.52 5.65 -20.88
C GLU A 89 -9.65 6.92 -20.85
N THR A 90 -8.66 6.97 -19.96
CA THR A 90 -7.68 8.05 -19.91
C THR A 90 -6.85 8.11 -21.19
N GLU A 91 -6.36 6.96 -21.66
CA GLU A 91 -5.64 6.83 -22.93
C GLU A 91 -6.49 7.31 -24.12
N ARG A 92 -7.75 6.86 -24.17
CA ARG A 92 -8.70 7.25 -25.24
C ARG A 92 -8.94 8.76 -25.30
N LYS A 93 -8.87 9.45 -24.14
CA LYS A 93 -8.98 10.93 -24.05
C LYS A 93 -7.68 11.65 -24.37
N GLY A 94 -6.59 10.95 -24.64
CA GLY A 94 -5.27 11.56 -24.87
C GLY A 94 -4.57 12.03 -23.60
N GLY A 95 -5.07 11.64 -22.43
CA GLY A 95 -4.46 11.95 -21.13
C GLY A 95 -3.40 10.93 -20.72
N ASN A 96 -2.88 11.09 -19.50
CA ASN A 96 -2.00 10.13 -18.85
C ASN A 96 -2.41 9.92 -17.38
N ALA A 97 -1.88 8.88 -16.76
CA ALA A 97 -2.23 8.49 -15.39
C ALA A 97 -1.05 8.66 -14.44
N LEU A 98 -1.26 9.34 -13.32
CA LEU A 98 -0.30 9.48 -12.22
C LEU A 98 -0.73 8.60 -11.04
N LEU A 99 0.15 7.69 -10.62
CA LEU A 99 -0.04 6.79 -9.49
C LEU A 99 1.04 7.04 -8.43
N PRO A 100 0.83 7.99 -7.51
CA PRO A 100 1.73 8.19 -6.38
C PRO A 100 1.55 7.06 -5.37
N VAL A 101 2.66 6.43 -4.99
CA VAL A 101 2.68 5.21 -4.18
C VAL A 101 3.77 5.25 -3.11
N PHE A 102 3.64 4.41 -2.09
CA PHE A 102 4.76 4.12 -1.21
C PHE A 102 5.86 3.41 -1.99
N MET A 103 7.10 3.79 -1.70
CA MET A 103 8.29 3.30 -2.37
C MET A 103 8.48 1.79 -2.23
N VAL A 104 8.26 1.27 -1.04
CA VAL A 104 8.40 -0.15 -0.69
C VAL A 104 7.04 -0.82 -0.78
N ASN A 105 7.00 -2.05 -1.20
CA ASN A 105 5.82 -2.88 -1.39
C ASN A 105 4.86 -2.29 -2.45
N ARG A 106 4.16 -1.21 -2.13
CA ARG A 106 3.08 -0.67 -2.97
C ARG A 106 3.56 -0.30 -4.36
N GLY A 107 4.71 0.36 -4.49
CA GLY A 107 5.26 0.77 -5.77
C GLY A 107 5.54 -0.42 -6.70
N PRO A 108 6.40 -1.36 -6.31
CA PRO A 108 6.67 -2.57 -7.09
C PRO A 108 5.42 -3.39 -7.41
N ASN A 109 4.49 -3.53 -6.46
CA ASN A 109 3.21 -4.23 -6.68
C ASN A 109 2.36 -3.55 -7.77
N ILE A 110 2.22 -2.22 -7.73
CA ILE A 110 1.45 -1.49 -8.74
C ILE A 110 2.14 -1.54 -10.10
N VAL A 111 3.48 -1.46 -10.18
CA VAL A 111 4.21 -1.64 -11.43
C VAL A 111 3.93 -3.03 -12.02
N ALA A 112 4.11 -4.10 -11.24
CA ALA A 112 3.87 -5.47 -11.68
C ALA A 112 2.40 -5.68 -12.12
N LYS A 113 1.45 -5.11 -11.38
CA LYS A 113 0.02 -5.12 -11.71
C LYS A 113 -0.27 -4.44 -13.05
N LEU A 114 0.25 -3.25 -13.28
CA LEU A 114 0.05 -2.53 -14.54
C LEU A 114 0.63 -3.29 -15.74
N VAL A 115 1.82 -3.87 -15.56
CA VAL A 115 2.44 -4.74 -16.58
C VAL A 115 1.57 -5.97 -16.86
N ARG A 116 1.06 -6.64 -15.82
CA ARG A 116 0.13 -7.79 -16.00
C ARG A 116 -1.18 -7.38 -16.68
N LEU A 117 -1.67 -6.17 -16.45
CA LEU A 117 -2.85 -5.62 -17.12
C LEU A 117 -2.59 -5.20 -18.58
N GLY A 118 -1.34 -5.27 -19.06
CA GLY A 118 -0.93 -5.00 -20.44
C GLY A 118 -0.41 -3.60 -20.71
N PHE A 119 -0.15 -2.79 -19.66
CA PHE A 119 0.36 -1.43 -19.83
C PHE A 119 1.89 -1.39 -19.81
N LYS A 120 2.47 -0.51 -20.62
CA LYS A 120 3.84 -0.04 -20.47
C LYS A 120 3.86 1.06 -19.39
N VAL A 121 4.88 1.09 -18.54
CA VAL A 121 4.87 1.90 -17.32
C VAL A 121 6.11 2.79 -17.21
N PHE A 122 5.94 4.04 -16.76
CA PHE A 122 7.05 4.83 -16.24
C PHE A 122 7.20 4.62 -14.74
N VAL A 123 8.45 4.49 -14.29
CA VAL A 123 8.78 4.36 -12.87
C VAL A 123 9.76 5.46 -12.48
N ALA A 124 9.38 6.26 -11.47
CA ALA A 124 10.16 7.39 -11.00
C ALA A 124 10.37 7.37 -9.47
N GLY A 125 11.21 8.28 -8.97
CA GLY A 125 11.43 8.45 -7.54
C GLY A 125 12.04 7.21 -6.87
N GLY A 126 11.67 7.01 -5.61
CA GLY A 126 12.19 5.92 -4.77
C GLY A 126 11.79 4.52 -5.24
N VAL A 127 10.65 4.37 -5.94
CA VAL A 127 10.16 3.07 -6.46
C VAL A 127 11.22 2.38 -7.33
N ARG A 128 12.02 3.14 -8.09
CA ARG A 128 13.13 2.60 -8.90
C ARG A 128 14.15 1.80 -8.07
N LYS A 129 14.36 2.18 -6.80
CA LYS A 129 15.36 1.57 -5.93
C LYS A 129 14.91 0.23 -5.35
N THR A 130 13.59 0.04 -5.21
CA THR A 130 13.00 -1.15 -4.59
C THR A 130 12.46 -2.14 -5.60
N LEU A 131 12.25 -1.72 -6.85
CA LEU A 131 11.61 -2.53 -7.87
C LEU A 131 12.34 -3.86 -8.10
N ALA A 132 13.68 -3.83 -8.27
CA ALA A 132 14.47 -5.04 -8.50
C ALA A 132 14.42 -6.02 -7.32
N ILE A 133 14.33 -5.50 -6.10
CA ILE A 133 14.27 -6.32 -4.88
C ILE A 133 12.97 -7.13 -4.84
N GLU A 134 11.86 -6.53 -5.25
CA GLU A 134 10.55 -7.12 -5.10
C GLU A 134 10.09 -7.94 -6.31
N VAL A 135 10.40 -7.49 -7.54
CA VAL A 135 10.04 -8.26 -8.75
C VAL A 135 11.14 -9.24 -9.20
N GLY A 136 12.36 -9.09 -8.66
CA GLY A 136 13.55 -9.84 -9.08
C GLY A 136 14.29 -9.18 -10.25
N GLN A 137 15.65 -9.15 -10.15
CA GLN A 137 16.51 -8.47 -11.14
C GLN A 137 16.28 -8.97 -12.57
N LYS A 138 16.22 -10.30 -12.75
CA LYS A 138 16.03 -10.91 -14.08
C LYS A 138 14.73 -10.45 -14.78
N LEU A 139 13.64 -10.31 -14.03
CA LEU A 139 12.36 -9.85 -14.59
C LEU A 139 12.41 -8.36 -14.91
N LEU A 140 13.03 -7.56 -14.04
CA LEU A 140 13.22 -6.14 -14.29
C LEU A 140 14.08 -5.90 -15.53
N ASP A 141 15.20 -6.63 -15.70
CA ASP A 141 16.07 -6.49 -16.86
C ASP A 141 15.31 -6.79 -18.17
N LYS A 142 14.45 -7.81 -18.15
CA LYS A 142 13.56 -8.12 -19.29
C LYS A 142 12.64 -6.95 -19.60
N TRP A 143 11.95 -6.39 -18.59
CA TRP A 143 11.02 -5.27 -18.78
C TRP A 143 11.70 -3.98 -19.26
N LEU A 144 12.96 -3.77 -18.86
CA LEU A 144 13.75 -2.64 -19.34
C LEU A 144 14.18 -2.85 -20.80
N ALA A 145 14.62 -4.06 -21.14
CA ALA A 145 15.10 -4.39 -22.48
C ALA A 145 14.00 -4.33 -23.55
N ASP A 146 12.79 -4.77 -23.22
CA ASP A 146 11.64 -4.73 -24.14
C ASP A 146 10.82 -3.43 -24.07
N GLY A 147 11.24 -2.51 -23.21
CA GLY A 147 10.60 -1.20 -23.02
C GLY A 147 9.23 -1.27 -22.32
N THR A 148 8.89 -2.38 -21.68
CA THR A 148 7.68 -2.49 -20.84
C THR A 148 7.74 -1.54 -19.65
N VAL A 149 8.91 -1.42 -19.02
CA VAL A 149 9.20 -0.43 -17.97
C VAL A 149 10.26 0.55 -18.44
N MET A 150 10.03 1.82 -18.21
CA MET A 150 11.01 2.90 -18.42
C MET A 150 11.26 3.62 -17.10
N LEU A 151 12.55 3.78 -16.76
CA LEU A 151 12.96 4.47 -15.53
C LEU A 151 13.24 5.95 -15.80
N ILE A 152 12.55 6.84 -15.10
CA ILE A 152 12.89 8.27 -15.06
C ILE A 152 13.99 8.46 -14.01
N LYS A 153 15.18 8.84 -14.48
CA LYS A 153 16.37 8.96 -13.61
C LYS A 153 16.68 10.43 -13.31
N ASN A 154 17.22 10.67 -12.12
CA ASN A 154 17.77 11.98 -11.80
C ASN A 154 18.99 12.25 -12.71
N GLY A 155 19.11 13.47 -13.22
CA GLY A 155 20.16 13.91 -14.13
C GLY A 155 19.86 15.32 -14.65
N ASP A 156 20.69 15.83 -15.51
CA ASP A 156 20.53 17.18 -16.06
C ASP A 156 19.26 17.33 -16.91
N ASP A 157 18.79 16.25 -17.51
CA ASP A 157 17.58 16.17 -18.32
C ASP A 157 16.32 15.77 -17.52
N TYR A 158 16.43 15.63 -16.19
CA TYR A 158 15.31 15.15 -15.34
C TYR A 158 14.01 15.91 -15.54
N GLU A 159 14.07 17.24 -15.54
CA GLU A 159 12.86 18.07 -15.73
C GLU A 159 12.24 17.87 -17.11
N GLN A 160 13.07 17.67 -18.14
CA GLN A 160 12.58 17.39 -19.49
C GLN A 160 11.95 16.00 -19.57
N GLN A 161 12.55 14.98 -18.90
CA GLN A 161 11.95 13.63 -18.81
C GLN A 161 10.57 13.68 -18.12
N ILE A 162 10.43 14.45 -17.02
CA ILE A 162 9.15 14.66 -16.33
C ILE A 162 8.11 15.23 -17.28
N ARG A 163 8.42 16.34 -17.95
CA ARG A 163 7.50 16.99 -18.91
C ARG A 163 7.12 16.05 -20.05
N ASN A 164 8.10 15.40 -20.67
CA ASN A 164 7.85 14.49 -21.78
C ASN A 164 6.95 13.31 -21.37
N ALA A 165 7.17 12.73 -20.21
CA ALA A 165 6.35 11.64 -19.68
C ALA A 165 4.95 12.13 -19.30
N ALA A 166 4.84 13.27 -18.61
CA ALA A 166 3.57 13.85 -18.16
C ALA A 166 2.64 14.20 -19.35
N HIS A 167 3.23 14.68 -20.44
CA HIS A 167 2.49 15.10 -21.64
C HIS A 167 2.42 14.02 -22.74
N GLY A 168 2.71 12.75 -22.39
CA GLY A 168 2.48 11.60 -23.28
C GLY A 168 3.36 11.55 -24.53
N GLN A 169 4.54 12.22 -24.56
CA GLN A 169 5.44 12.20 -25.73
C GLN A 169 5.98 10.81 -26.08
N TYR A 170 5.87 9.84 -25.16
CA TYR A 170 6.24 8.44 -25.36
C TYR A 170 5.02 7.51 -25.53
N GLY A 171 3.85 8.08 -25.88
CA GLY A 171 2.57 7.39 -25.85
C GLY A 171 2.02 7.25 -24.41
N PHE A 172 0.87 6.59 -24.28
CA PHE A 172 0.25 6.36 -22.99
C PHE A 172 1.09 5.38 -22.15
N ARG A 173 1.52 5.86 -21.00
CA ARG A 173 2.26 5.08 -20.01
C ARG A 173 1.92 5.57 -18.60
N PRO A 174 1.13 4.85 -17.82
CA PRO A 174 0.90 5.19 -16.42
C PRO A 174 2.22 5.43 -15.68
N ILE A 175 2.27 6.48 -14.86
CA ILE A 175 3.46 6.92 -14.14
C ILE A 175 3.34 6.47 -12.68
N VAL A 176 4.19 5.55 -12.26
CA VAL A 176 4.27 5.08 -10.87
C VAL A 176 5.46 5.74 -10.18
N THR A 177 5.19 6.48 -9.10
CA THR A 177 6.22 7.28 -8.43
C THR A 177 5.98 7.38 -6.92
N SER A 178 6.99 7.73 -6.15
CA SER A 178 6.88 8.13 -4.73
C SER A 178 6.92 9.66 -4.59
N SER A 179 6.28 10.32 -3.57
CA SER A 179 5.61 9.66 -2.45
C SER A 179 4.09 9.55 -2.69
N ALA A 180 3.46 8.63 -1.94
CA ALA A 180 2.02 8.41 -1.97
C ALA A 180 1.19 9.62 -1.49
N THR A 181 1.78 10.48 -0.65
CA THR A 181 1.14 11.65 -0.04
C THR A 181 1.16 12.89 -0.93
N LEU A 182 2.00 12.92 -1.99
CA LEU A 182 2.29 14.11 -2.80
C LEU A 182 2.90 15.28 -2.01
N ASP A 183 3.53 15.01 -0.87
CA ASP A 183 4.15 16.06 -0.07
C ASP A 183 5.63 16.28 -0.44
N GLN A 184 6.24 15.32 -1.14
CA GLN A 184 7.65 15.38 -1.55
C GLN A 184 8.00 14.40 -2.67
N GLY A 185 9.16 14.59 -3.29
CA GLY A 185 9.75 13.67 -4.26
C GLY A 185 9.16 13.79 -5.66
N ALA A 186 9.49 12.87 -6.53
CA ALA A 186 9.11 12.91 -7.94
C ALA A 186 7.59 12.95 -8.16
N GLY A 187 6.78 12.44 -7.21
CA GLY A 187 5.33 12.55 -7.27
C GLY A 187 4.84 13.99 -7.35
N VAL A 188 5.50 14.91 -6.65
CA VAL A 188 5.21 16.36 -6.69
C VAL A 188 5.54 16.95 -8.06
N ASP A 189 6.71 16.59 -8.61
CA ASP A 189 7.13 17.10 -9.92
C ASP A 189 6.11 16.71 -11.01
N PHE A 190 5.67 15.47 -11.02
CA PHE A 190 4.62 15.00 -11.94
C PHE A 190 3.27 15.65 -11.66
N ALA A 191 2.90 15.82 -10.39
CA ALA A 191 1.61 16.41 -10.03
C ALA A 191 1.50 17.87 -10.51
N ILE A 192 2.57 18.65 -10.43
CA ILE A 192 2.62 20.03 -10.95
C ILE A 192 2.30 20.06 -12.45
N GLU A 193 2.83 19.14 -13.25
CA GLU A 193 2.62 19.06 -14.69
C GLU A 193 1.25 18.46 -15.06
N MET A 194 0.76 17.48 -14.28
CA MET A 194 -0.37 16.64 -14.69
C MET A 194 -1.73 17.08 -14.13
N LEU A 195 -1.78 17.61 -12.90
CA LEU A 195 -3.06 17.97 -12.28
C LEU A 195 -3.81 19.09 -13.02
N PRO A 196 -3.14 20.05 -13.71
CA PRO A 196 -3.83 21.06 -14.51
C PRO A 196 -4.45 20.55 -15.81
N VAL A 197 -4.13 19.33 -16.25
CA VAL A 197 -4.60 18.76 -17.52
C VAL A 197 -5.86 17.94 -17.28
N GLN A 198 -6.96 18.32 -17.92
CA GLN A 198 -8.30 17.75 -17.69
C GLN A 198 -8.40 16.29 -18.10
N GLU A 199 -7.69 15.86 -19.12
CA GLU A 199 -7.66 14.53 -19.68
C GLU A 199 -6.92 13.54 -18.79
N ASN A 200 -6.06 14.04 -17.90
CA ASN A 200 -5.26 13.23 -16.99
C ASN A 200 -6.09 12.65 -15.84
N VAL A 201 -5.52 11.65 -15.16
CA VAL A 201 -6.09 11.04 -13.97
C VAL A 201 -5.04 10.89 -12.86
N LEU A 202 -5.41 11.25 -11.64
CA LEU A 202 -4.67 10.93 -10.42
C LEU A 202 -5.30 9.71 -9.76
N ILE A 203 -4.48 8.68 -9.52
CA ILE A 203 -4.94 7.41 -8.92
C ILE A 203 -4.25 7.20 -7.57
N SER A 204 -5.03 7.20 -6.49
CA SER A 204 -4.58 6.78 -5.16
C SER A 204 -4.79 5.28 -4.99
N THR A 205 -3.80 4.56 -4.44
CA THR A 205 -3.85 3.10 -4.28
C THR A 205 -3.73 2.64 -2.82
N GLY A 206 -3.79 3.54 -1.87
CA GLY A 206 -3.65 3.24 -0.45
C GLY A 206 -4.19 4.35 0.45
N HIS A 207 -3.81 4.30 1.71
CA HIS A 207 -4.28 5.27 2.71
C HIS A 207 -3.91 6.72 2.34
N ARG A 208 -4.85 7.62 2.53
CA ARG A 208 -4.70 9.07 2.33
C ARG A 208 -4.59 9.74 3.69
N PHE A 209 -3.37 10.10 4.06
CA PHE A 209 -3.07 10.66 5.38
C PHE A 209 -3.65 12.06 5.54
N ASP A 210 -4.13 12.35 6.74
CA ASP A 210 -4.61 13.67 7.12
C ASP A 210 -3.51 14.72 6.93
N GLY A 211 -3.88 15.87 6.37
CA GLY A 211 -2.95 16.96 6.07
C GLY A 211 -2.07 16.74 4.83
N SER A 212 -2.18 15.60 4.12
CA SER A 212 -1.42 15.37 2.90
C SER A 212 -2.07 16.03 1.67
N ALA A 213 -1.26 16.45 0.71
CA ALA A 213 -1.74 16.98 -0.57
C ALA A 213 -2.61 15.97 -1.34
N MET A 214 -2.35 14.66 -1.20
CA MET A 214 -3.21 13.61 -1.76
C MET A 214 -4.61 13.64 -1.15
N LYS A 215 -4.75 13.82 0.17
CA LYS A 215 -6.06 13.90 0.82
C LYS A 215 -6.78 15.18 0.41
N GLU A 216 -6.08 16.33 0.42
CA GLU A 216 -6.61 17.62 -0.02
C GLU A 216 -7.16 17.54 -1.46
N PHE A 217 -6.43 16.88 -2.39
CA PHE A 217 -6.90 16.66 -3.75
C PHE A 217 -8.27 15.98 -3.79
N PHE A 218 -8.47 14.90 -3.03
CA PHE A 218 -9.73 14.16 -3.03
C PHE A 218 -10.86 14.92 -2.31
N GLU A 219 -10.55 15.72 -1.30
CA GLU A 219 -11.52 16.58 -0.63
C GLU A 219 -12.02 17.69 -1.57
N ILE A 220 -11.15 18.28 -2.35
CA ILE A 220 -11.50 19.28 -3.39
C ILE A 220 -12.37 18.64 -4.45
N LYS A 221 -12.03 17.43 -4.93
CA LYS A 221 -12.78 16.73 -5.98
C LYS A 221 -14.18 16.31 -5.54
N ASN A 222 -14.43 16.14 -4.28
CA ASN A 222 -15.74 15.82 -3.73
C ASN A 222 -16.65 17.06 -3.56
N LYS A 223 -16.12 18.28 -3.77
CA LYS A 223 -16.89 19.51 -3.76
C LYS A 223 -17.37 19.86 -5.17
N PRO A 224 -18.50 20.60 -5.31
CA PRO A 224 -18.92 21.09 -6.60
C PRO A 224 -17.80 21.88 -7.28
N LEU A 225 -17.50 21.54 -8.55
CA LEU A 225 -16.45 22.21 -9.33
C LEU A 225 -16.78 23.71 -9.49
N GLY A 226 -15.93 24.56 -8.92
CA GLY A 226 -15.99 26.02 -9.06
C GLY A 226 -14.63 26.58 -9.47
N PRO A 227 -14.54 27.82 -9.92
CA PRO A 227 -13.27 28.48 -10.17
C PRO A 227 -12.46 28.53 -8.85
N GLY A 228 -11.25 27.94 -8.83
CA GLY A 228 -10.34 28.03 -7.70
C GLY A 228 -10.04 26.72 -6.96
N HIS A 229 -10.29 25.57 -7.54
CA HIS A 229 -9.79 24.30 -7.00
C HIS A 229 -8.27 24.23 -7.13
N THR A 230 -7.56 24.78 -6.16
CA THR A 230 -6.12 24.86 -6.15
C THR A 230 -5.59 24.11 -4.91
N ILE A 231 -4.59 23.27 -5.10
CA ILE A 231 -3.81 22.70 -4.01
C ILE A 231 -2.41 23.28 -4.01
N VAL A 232 -1.76 23.28 -2.85
CA VAL A 232 -0.37 23.77 -2.71
C VAL A 232 0.55 22.57 -2.59
N LEU A 233 1.42 22.41 -3.58
CA LEU A 233 2.44 21.38 -3.60
C LEU A 233 3.81 21.96 -3.20
N ASN A 234 4.57 21.23 -2.39
CA ASN A 234 5.90 21.64 -1.96
C ASN A 234 6.96 20.92 -2.79
N ARG A 235 7.58 21.60 -3.75
CA ARG A 235 8.67 21.08 -4.57
C ARG A 235 10.01 21.43 -3.92
N MET A 236 10.92 20.45 -3.84
CA MET A 236 12.30 20.72 -3.47
C MET A 236 13.09 21.19 -4.70
N ASP A 237 13.70 22.37 -4.62
CA ASP A 237 14.62 22.86 -5.65
C ASP A 237 15.99 22.13 -5.61
N ARG A 238 16.87 22.46 -6.55
CA ARG A 238 18.23 21.88 -6.64
C ARG A 238 19.11 22.19 -5.42
N ASN A 239 18.73 23.20 -4.62
CA ASN A 239 19.43 23.61 -3.41
C ASN A 239 18.75 23.07 -2.14
N PHE A 240 17.86 22.09 -2.28
CA PHE A 240 17.07 21.51 -1.18
C PHE A 240 16.19 22.51 -0.44
N ARG A 241 15.74 23.56 -1.11
CA ARG A 241 14.77 24.52 -0.56
C ARG A 241 13.37 24.13 -1.01
N SER A 242 12.42 24.19 -0.07
CA SER A 242 11.01 23.97 -0.38
C SER A 242 10.43 25.19 -1.09
N VAL A 243 9.92 24.97 -2.29
CA VAL A 243 9.22 25.99 -3.11
C VAL A 243 7.76 25.58 -3.23
N LYS A 244 6.85 26.49 -2.84
CA LYS A 244 5.40 26.27 -2.93
C LYS A 244 4.90 26.54 -4.36
N HIS A 245 4.16 25.57 -4.88
CA HIS A 245 3.49 25.66 -6.18
C HIS A 245 1.97 25.57 -5.99
N ALA A 246 1.25 26.63 -6.30
CA ALA A 246 -0.20 26.60 -6.37
C ALA A 246 -0.62 25.94 -7.70
N VAL A 247 -1.29 24.81 -7.63
CA VAL A 247 -1.65 23.99 -8.78
C VAL A 247 -3.16 23.92 -8.92
N ASN A 248 -3.69 24.37 -10.07
CA ASN A 248 -5.10 24.25 -10.38
C ASN A 248 -5.45 22.80 -10.75
N VAL A 249 -6.38 22.19 -10.00
CA VAL A 249 -6.77 20.79 -10.18
C VAL A 249 -7.90 20.67 -11.20
N ARG A 250 -7.58 20.16 -12.38
CA ARG A 250 -8.55 19.89 -13.46
C ARG A 250 -8.73 18.41 -13.75
N CYS A 251 -7.68 17.59 -13.55
CA CYS A 251 -7.71 16.16 -13.82
C CYS A 251 -8.75 15.42 -12.97
N SER A 252 -9.16 14.22 -13.38
CA SER A 252 -10.01 13.34 -12.58
C SER A 252 -9.21 12.61 -11.48
N GLY A 253 -9.92 12.09 -10.47
CA GLY A 253 -9.31 11.32 -9.38
C GLY A 253 -10.03 10.01 -9.13
N HIS A 254 -9.29 8.92 -8.92
CA HIS A 254 -9.83 7.62 -8.55
C HIS A 254 -9.05 7.01 -7.39
N HIS A 255 -9.77 6.29 -6.53
CA HIS A 255 -9.18 5.55 -5.42
C HIS A 255 -9.41 4.05 -5.59
N PHE A 256 -8.35 3.27 -5.35
CA PHE A 256 -8.35 1.82 -5.36
C PHE A 256 -7.68 1.32 -4.08
N ASP A 257 -8.38 0.53 -3.29
CA ASP A 257 -7.83 0.03 -2.02
C ASP A 257 -7.00 -1.26 -2.23
N TYR A 258 -5.80 -1.08 -2.76
CA TYR A 258 -4.83 -2.17 -2.86
C TYR A 258 -4.04 -2.35 -1.56
N THR A 259 -4.69 -2.37 -0.41
CA THR A 259 -3.99 -2.55 0.88
C THR A 259 -3.12 -3.81 0.90
N ALA A 260 -1.97 -3.71 1.59
CA ALA A 260 -1.11 -4.85 1.88
C ALA A 260 -1.37 -5.44 3.28
N HIS A 261 -2.21 -4.77 4.08
CA HIS A 261 -2.62 -5.26 5.39
C HIS A 261 -3.84 -6.16 5.28
N SER A 262 -3.89 -7.17 6.13
CA SER A 262 -5.05 -8.04 6.26
C SER A 262 -6.32 -7.26 6.58
N TYR A 263 -7.43 -7.69 6.02
CA TYR A 263 -8.75 -7.24 6.42
C TYR A 263 -9.20 -7.96 7.70
N ARG A 264 -10.26 -7.44 8.33
CA ARG A 264 -10.79 -7.97 9.60
C ARG A 264 -10.98 -9.49 9.59
N LYS A 265 -11.63 -10.05 8.57
CA LYS A 265 -11.83 -11.50 8.46
C LYS A 265 -10.52 -12.29 8.41
N GLU A 266 -9.52 -11.77 7.71
CA GLU A 266 -8.21 -12.43 7.62
C GLU A 266 -7.49 -12.39 8.98
N LEU A 267 -7.58 -11.27 9.71
CA LEU A 267 -7.03 -11.13 11.07
C LEU A 267 -7.74 -12.07 12.05
N VAL A 268 -9.06 -12.20 11.96
CA VAL A 268 -9.82 -13.17 12.76
C VAL A 268 -9.38 -14.60 12.43
N THR A 269 -9.24 -14.95 11.14
CA THR A 269 -8.74 -16.28 10.74
C THR A 269 -7.34 -16.55 11.28
N LEU A 270 -6.46 -15.54 11.28
CA LEU A 270 -5.12 -15.63 11.89
C LEU A 270 -5.21 -15.97 13.38
N ALA A 271 -5.98 -15.21 14.11
CA ALA A 271 -6.10 -15.40 15.56
C ALA A 271 -6.78 -16.72 15.92
N THR A 272 -7.89 -17.08 15.26
CA THR A 272 -8.61 -18.34 15.51
C THR A 272 -7.77 -19.57 15.16
N GLY A 273 -6.99 -19.49 14.07
CA GLY A 273 -6.09 -20.58 13.69
C GLY A 273 -4.95 -20.80 14.68
N LEU A 274 -4.44 -19.75 15.34
CA LEU A 274 -3.44 -19.83 16.41
C LEU A 274 -4.02 -20.32 17.73
N ASN A 275 -5.29 -20.05 17.98
CA ASN A 275 -5.95 -20.29 19.27
C ASN A 275 -5.12 -19.75 20.46
N PRO A 276 -4.81 -18.44 20.51
CA PRO A 276 -3.97 -17.86 21.52
C PRO A 276 -4.68 -17.76 22.87
N ASP A 277 -3.92 -17.79 23.97
CA ASP A 277 -4.43 -17.57 25.32
C ASP A 277 -4.59 -16.08 25.64
N VAL A 278 -3.83 -15.22 24.96
CA VAL A 278 -3.87 -13.75 25.11
C VAL A 278 -3.60 -13.09 23.75
N VAL A 279 -4.30 -12.01 23.44
CA VAL A 279 -4.09 -11.21 22.23
C VAL A 279 -3.74 -9.77 22.59
N PHE A 280 -2.58 -9.31 22.11
CA PHE A 280 -2.22 -7.90 22.12
C PHE A 280 -2.34 -7.34 20.71
N VAL A 281 -3.05 -6.22 20.57
CA VAL A 281 -3.25 -5.56 19.28
C VAL A 281 -2.45 -4.26 19.25
N LYS A 282 -1.67 -4.07 18.20
CA LYS A 282 -0.87 -2.86 17.94
C LYS A 282 -1.05 -2.39 16.51
N HIS A 283 -0.37 -1.30 16.12
CA HIS A 283 -0.39 -0.78 14.76
C HIS A 283 -1.82 -0.63 14.21
N CYS A 284 -2.66 0.11 14.94
CA CYS A 284 -4.05 0.34 14.59
C CYS A 284 -4.57 1.67 15.16
N THR A 285 -5.67 2.13 14.58
CA THR A 285 -6.52 3.16 15.19
C THR A 285 -7.41 2.54 16.28
N GLU A 286 -8.06 3.37 17.06
CA GLU A 286 -9.04 2.90 18.05
C GLU A 286 -10.19 2.12 17.40
N ASP A 287 -10.67 2.57 16.24
CA ASP A 287 -11.72 1.87 15.48
C ASP A 287 -11.23 0.52 14.96
N GLY A 288 -9.98 0.45 14.49
CA GLY A 288 -9.35 -0.80 14.07
C GLY A 288 -9.27 -1.82 15.21
N PHE A 289 -8.84 -1.37 16.39
CA PHE A 289 -8.81 -2.19 17.60
C PHE A 289 -10.22 -2.70 17.97
N LYS A 290 -11.18 -1.78 18.14
CA LYS A 290 -12.56 -2.14 18.53
C LYS A 290 -13.23 -3.06 17.51
N GLY A 291 -12.98 -2.84 16.22
CA GLY A 291 -13.53 -3.68 15.15
C GLY A 291 -12.99 -5.10 15.20
N LEU A 292 -11.68 -5.29 15.38
CA LEU A 292 -11.07 -6.62 15.53
C LEU A 292 -11.51 -7.29 16.83
N GLU A 293 -11.49 -6.58 17.96
CA GLU A 293 -11.93 -7.11 19.24
C GLU A 293 -13.38 -7.63 19.17
N SER A 294 -14.30 -6.82 18.64
CA SER A 294 -15.70 -7.19 18.47
C SER A 294 -15.86 -8.45 17.60
N ALA A 295 -15.10 -8.52 16.50
CA ALA A 295 -15.15 -9.67 15.59
C ALA A 295 -14.62 -10.95 16.24
N LEU A 296 -13.52 -10.88 16.98
CA LEU A 296 -12.97 -12.03 17.73
C LEU A 296 -13.92 -12.50 18.83
N ARG A 297 -14.54 -11.59 19.58
CA ARG A 297 -15.54 -11.94 20.59
C ARG A 297 -16.78 -12.60 19.98
N SER A 298 -17.21 -12.12 18.81
CA SER A 298 -18.35 -12.71 18.08
C SER A 298 -18.04 -14.12 17.56
N GLU A 299 -16.82 -14.36 17.06
CA GLU A 299 -16.41 -15.63 16.47
C GLU A 299 -16.11 -16.69 17.51
N LEU A 300 -15.44 -16.31 18.61
CA LEU A 300 -14.96 -17.25 19.63
C LEU A 300 -15.92 -17.41 20.82
N GLY A 301 -16.86 -16.48 21.01
CA GLY A 301 -17.82 -16.50 22.12
C GLY A 301 -17.13 -16.56 23.48
N GLU A 302 -17.54 -17.51 24.31
CA GLU A 302 -16.97 -17.74 25.66
C GLU A 302 -15.49 -18.18 25.65
N LYS A 303 -14.99 -18.68 24.52
CA LYS A 303 -13.59 -19.08 24.34
C LYS A 303 -12.68 -17.92 23.91
N CYS A 304 -13.21 -16.72 23.81
CA CYS A 304 -12.43 -15.56 23.39
C CYS A 304 -11.40 -15.23 24.46
N PRO A 305 -10.09 -15.20 24.12
CA PRO A 305 -9.04 -14.83 25.06
C PRO A 305 -9.14 -13.37 25.47
N PRO A 306 -8.48 -12.96 26.55
CA PRO A 306 -8.25 -11.56 26.86
C PRO A 306 -7.61 -10.83 25.67
N ILE A 307 -8.19 -9.67 25.28
CA ILE A 307 -7.70 -8.84 24.19
C ILE A 307 -7.35 -7.47 24.77
N SER A 308 -6.15 -6.99 24.48
CA SER A 308 -5.66 -5.72 24.97
C SER A 308 -5.06 -4.87 23.85
N TRP A 309 -5.32 -3.57 23.87
CA TRP A 309 -4.67 -2.63 22.96
C TRP A 309 -3.29 -2.25 23.52
N ALA A 310 -2.23 -2.71 22.86
CA ALA A 310 -0.85 -2.39 23.23
C ALA A 310 -0.49 -0.98 22.74
N ARG A 311 -0.92 0.03 23.48
CA ARG A 311 -0.54 1.44 23.28
C ARG A 311 0.92 1.66 23.68
N HIS A 312 1.53 2.70 23.13
CA HIS A 312 2.90 3.08 23.48
C HIS A 312 3.04 3.29 25.00
N LEU A 313 4.10 2.76 25.59
CA LEU A 313 4.43 2.80 27.02
C LEU A 313 3.45 2.11 27.98
N ASN A 314 2.48 1.34 27.50
CA ASN A 314 1.71 0.49 28.42
C ASN A 314 2.55 -0.71 28.86
N LEU A 315 2.54 -0.97 30.17
CA LEU A 315 3.07 -2.21 30.76
C LEU A 315 1.92 -3.19 30.94
N PHE A 316 2.17 -4.44 30.63
CA PHE A 316 1.22 -5.54 30.82
C PHE A 316 1.90 -6.61 31.68
N GLU A 317 1.25 -7.01 32.77
CA GLU A 317 1.62 -8.21 33.51
C GLU A 317 0.95 -9.41 32.84
N LEU A 318 1.73 -10.44 32.50
CA LEU A 318 1.32 -11.63 31.75
C LEU A 318 1.03 -12.84 32.66
#